data_6fc27ddd7d4ce864892dcf99dfcb6faa
#
_entry.id   6fc27ddd7d4ce864892dcf99dfcb6faa
#
_cell.length_a   1.000
_cell.length_b   1.000
_cell.length_c   1.000
_cell.angle_alpha   90.00
_cell.angle_beta   90.00
_cell.angle_gamma   90.00
#
_symmetry.space_group_name_H-M   'P 1'
#
loop_
_entity.id
_entity.type
_entity.pdbx_description
1 polymer ?
#
loop_
_entity_poly.entity_id
_entity_poly.type
_entity_poly.pdbx_seq_one_letter_code
_entity_poly.pdbx_strand_id
1 'polypeptide(L)'
;MADEQQMVLRTEDLVKKYRTRTVVNHVSINVKQGEIVGLLGPNGAGKTTTFYMTVGLVTPNEGKIFLNDKEITNFPVYMRARHGIGYLAQEASIFRKMTVEDNIRAVLEMTDTDAAYQKEKLESLLTEFGLHKVRKNLGDQLSGGERRRE
;
A
#
# COMPACT_ATOMS: atom_id res chain seq x y z
N MET A 1 29.63 4.74 -10.34
CA MET A 1 28.22 5.05 -10.11
C MET A 1 27.48 3.73 -10.13
N ALA A 2 26.95 3.29 -9.01
CA ALA A 2 26.11 2.10 -9.01
C ALA A 2 24.88 2.44 -9.84
N ASP A 3 24.61 1.65 -10.87
CA ASP A 3 23.34 1.65 -11.60
C ASP A 3 22.27 1.42 -10.54
N GLU A 4 21.52 2.45 -10.15
CA GLU A 4 20.30 2.29 -9.34
C GLU A 4 19.34 1.51 -10.21
N GLN A 5 19.35 0.21 -10.03
CA GLN A 5 18.51 -0.71 -10.78
C GLN A 5 17.06 -0.35 -10.50
N GLN A 6 16.42 0.31 -11.44
CA GLN A 6 15.04 0.76 -11.34
C GLN A 6 14.13 -0.41 -10.95
N MET A 7 13.44 -0.28 -9.82
CA MET A 7 12.55 -1.33 -9.35
C MET A 7 11.36 -1.51 -10.30
N VAL A 8 11.01 -2.76 -10.58
CA VAL A 8 9.88 -3.14 -11.43
C VAL A 8 9.00 -4.15 -10.68
N LEU A 9 7.75 -3.79 -10.48
CA LEU A 9 6.71 -4.70 -10.00
C LEU A 9 5.94 -5.23 -11.21
N ARG A 10 5.91 -6.53 -11.38
CA ARG A 10 5.29 -7.16 -12.55
C ARG A 10 4.45 -8.36 -12.13
N THR A 11 3.32 -8.53 -12.80
CA THR A 11 2.49 -9.73 -12.70
C THR A 11 2.40 -10.40 -14.07
N GLU A 12 2.33 -11.72 -14.07
CA GLU A 12 2.23 -12.53 -15.29
C GLU A 12 1.03 -13.47 -15.18
N ASP A 13 0.08 -13.32 -16.09
CA ASP A 13 -1.08 -14.18 -16.30
C ASP A 13 -1.85 -14.55 -15.01
N LEU A 14 -2.10 -13.56 -14.17
CA LEU A 14 -2.81 -13.79 -12.91
C LEU A 14 -4.23 -14.28 -13.16
N VAL A 15 -4.58 -15.38 -12.52
CA VAL A 15 -5.92 -15.96 -12.51
C VAL A 15 -6.40 -16.10 -11.09
N LYS A 16 -7.65 -15.67 -10.84
CA LYS A 16 -8.35 -15.92 -9.58
C LYS A 16 -9.76 -16.44 -9.83
N LYS A 17 -10.04 -17.59 -9.24
CA LYS A 17 -11.34 -18.24 -9.28
C LYS A 17 -11.92 -18.34 -7.88
N TYR A 18 -13.18 -18.01 -7.73
CA TYR A 18 -13.97 -18.29 -6.53
C TYR A 18 -15.09 -19.26 -6.90
N ARG A 19 -14.98 -20.50 -6.43
CA ARG A 19 -15.86 -21.60 -6.83
C ARG A 19 -15.86 -21.76 -8.37
N THR A 20 -16.99 -21.52 -9.02
CA THR A 20 -17.16 -21.63 -10.47
C THR A 20 -16.90 -20.35 -11.24
N ARG A 21 -16.73 -19.21 -10.54
CA ARG A 21 -16.57 -17.89 -11.16
C ARG A 21 -15.10 -17.51 -11.27
N THR A 22 -14.62 -17.26 -12.47
CA THR A 22 -13.34 -16.60 -12.71
C THR A 22 -13.51 -15.10 -12.54
N VAL A 23 -12.84 -14.53 -11.54
CA VAL A 23 -12.91 -13.09 -11.20
C VAL A 23 -11.79 -12.31 -11.86
N VAL A 24 -10.59 -12.91 -11.94
CA VAL A 24 -9.44 -12.38 -12.66
C VAL A 24 -9.00 -13.44 -13.67
N ASN A 25 -8.83 -13.05 -14.92
CA ASN A 25 -8.57 -13.95 -16.02
C ASN A 25 -7.37 -13.48 -16.84
N HIS A 26 -6.21 -14.09 -16.61
CA HIS A 26 -4.94 -13.86 -17.29
C HIS A 26 -4.54 -12.37 -17.32
N VAL A 27 -4.51 -11.71 -16.16
CA VAL A 27 -4.16 -10.29 -16.04
C VAL A 27 -2.65 -10.15 -15.79
N SER A 28 -2.00 -9.38 -16.65
CA SER A 28 -0.58 -9.01 -16.53
C SER A 28 -0.46 -7.50 -16.39
N ILE A 29 0.32 -7.06 -15.39
CA ILE A 29 0.58 -5.65 -15.08
C ILE A 29 2.08 -5.47 -14.93
N ASN A 30 2.57 -4.30 -15.35
CA ASN A 30 3.95 -3.89 -15.18
C ASN A 30 3.97 -2.45 -14.67
N VAL A 31 4.67 -2.21 -13.56
CA VAL A 31 4.84 -0.89 -12.95
C VAL A 31 6.31 -0.68 -12.65
N LYS A 32 6.90 0.36 -13.23
CA LYS A 32 8.28 0.76 -12.99
C LYS A 32 8.33 1.79 -11.86
N GLN A 33 9.45 1.85 -11.17
CA GLN A 33 9.70 2.88 -10.17
C GLN A 33 9.50 4.29 -10.75
N GLY A 34 8.73 5.13 -10.07
CA GLY A 34 8.36 6.47 -10.53
C GLY A 34 7.19 6.51 -11.52
N GLU A 35 6.68 5.36 -11.98
CA GLU A 35 5.54 5.28 -12.89
C GLU A 35 4.22 5.20 -12.10
N ILE A 36 3.18 5.81 -12.65
CA ILE A 36 1.79 5.69 -12.14
C ILE A 36 0.98 4.90 -13.16
N VAL A 37 0.47 3.75 -12.74
CA VAL A 37 -0.35 2.87 -13.57
C VAL A 37 -1.77 2.82 -13.00
N GLY A 38 -2.77 3.10 -13.85
CA GLY A 38 -4.19 3.01 -13.51
C GLY A 38 -4.80 1.70 -14.00
N LEU A 39 -5.50 0.99 -13.11
CA LEU A 39 -6.29 -0.19 -13.45
C LEU A 39 -7.76 0.22 -13.58
N LEU A 40 -8.27 0.26 -14.79
CA LEU A 40 -9.61 0.72 -15.13
C LEU A 40 -10.53 -0.45 -15.45
N GLY A 41 -11.82 -0.27 -15.21
CA GLY A 41 -12.86 -1.23 -15.53
C GLY A 41 -14.10 -1.04 -14.67
N PRO A 42 -15.23 -1.67 -15.05
CA PRO A 42 -16.47 -1.60 -14.30
C PRO A 42 -16.36 -2.28 -12.93
N ASN A 43 -17.35 -2.02 -12.07
CA ASN A 43 -17.45 -2.73 -10.79
C ASN A 43 -17.61 -4.23 -11.03
N GLY A 44 -16.87 -5.04 -10.25
CA GLY A 44 -16.87 -6.49 -10.41
C GLY A 44 -15.94 -7.02 -11.52
N ALA A 45 -15.14 -6.15 -12.17
CA ALA A 45 -14.14 -6.57 -13.18
C ALA A 45 -12.87 -7.21 -12.62
N GLY A 46 -12.77 -7.41 -11.30
CA GLY A 46 -11.62 -8.04 -10.67
C GLY A 46 -10.48 -7.08 -10.29
N LYS A 47 -10.66 -5.75 -10.42
CA LYS A 47 -9.63 -4.75 -10.08
C LYS A 47 -9.10 -4.91 -8.66
N THR A 48 -9.99 -4.87 -7.68
CA THR A 48 -9.63 -5.01 -6.26
C THR A 48 -8.96 -6.36 -5.98
N THR A 49 -9.45 -7.44 -6.58
CA THR A 49 -8.84 -8.77 -6.44
C THR A 49 -7.44 -8.81 -7.03
N THR A 50 -7.20 -8.16 -8.16
CA THR A 50 -5.87 -8.04 -8.77
C THR A 50 -4.92 -7.27 -7.85
N PHE A 51 -5.36 -6.15 -7.27
CA PHE A 51 -4.58 -5.44 -6.24
C PHE A 51 -4.29 -6.32 -5.03
N TYR A 52 -5.27 -7.03 -4.51
CA TYR A 52 -5.08 -7.91 -3.35
C TYR A 52 -4.09 -9.04 -3.63
N MET A 53 -4.08 -9.59 -4.84
CA MET A 53 -3.06 -10.55 -5.24
C MET A 53 -1.68 -9.91 -5.30
N THR A 54 -1.58 -8.72 -5.88
CA THR A 54 -0.30 -7.99 -6.01
C THR A 54 0.32 -7.63 -4.67
N VAL A 55 -0.47 -7.26 -3.67
CA VAL A 55 0.02 -6.92 -2.31
C VAL A 55 0.12 -8.12 -1.36
N GLY A 56 -0.38 -9.28 -1.74
CA GLY A 56 -0.27 -10.52 -0.96
C GLY A 56 -1.42 -10.81 0.00
N LEU A 57 -2.54 -10.11 -0.12
CA LEU A 57 -3.76 -10.37 0.65
C LEU A 57 -4.56 -11.56 0.12
N VAL A 58 -4.41 -11.86 -1.16
CA VAL A 58 -5.06 -12.99 -1.85
C VAL A 58 -4.01 -13.74 -2.66
N THR A 59 -4.01 -15.06 -2.58
CA THR A 59 -3.15 -15.91 -3.41
C THR A 59 -3.82 -16.16 -4.76
N PRO A 60 -3.12 -15.97 -5.89
CA PRO A 60 -3.64 -16.34 -7.21
C PRO A 60 -3.81 -17.86 -7.34
N ASN A 61 -4.72 -18.30 -8.20
CA ASN A 61 -4.83 -19.70 -8.59
C ASN A 61 -3.76 -20.07 -9.64
N GLU A 62 -3.47 -19.14 -10.55
CA GLU A 62 -2.48 -19.28 -11.62
C GLU A 62 -1.77 -17.95 -11.82
N GLY A 63 -0.62 -17.99 -12.45
CA GLY A 63 0.21 -16.81 -12.71
C GLY A 63 1.24 -16.53 -11.62
N LYS A 64 2.06 -15.52 -11.85
CA LYS A 64 3.21 -15.19 -10.99
C LYS A 64 3.31 -13.69 -10.76
N ILE A 65 3.94 -13.33 -9.66
CA ILE A 65 4.20 -11.94 -9.26
C ILE A 65 5.69 -11.79 -8.97
N PHE A 66 6.31 -10.77 -9.55
CA PHE A 66 7.73 -10.51 -9.43
C PHE A 66 7.99 -9.08 -8.96
N LEU A 67 9.01 -8.92 -8.14
CA LEU A 67 9.66 -7.65 -7.87
C LEU A 67 11.08 -7.74 -8.40
N ASN A 68 11.37 -6.99 -9.46
CA ASN A 68 12.54 -7.20 -10.31
C ASN A 68 12.58 -8.66 -10.82
N ASP A 69 13.66 -9.38 -10.58
CA ASP A 69 13.81 -10.79 -10.98
C ASP A 69 13.36 -11.78 -9.89
N LYS A 70 12.93 -11.25 -8.72
CA LYS A 70 12.54 -12.08 -7.59
C LYS A 70 11.06 -12.41 -7.64
N GLU A 71 10.72 -13.70 -7.70
CA GLU A 71 9.35 -14.14 -7.57
C GLU A 71 8.85 -13.98 -6.12
N ILE A 72 7.75 -13.26 -5.97
CA ILE A 72 7.12 -12.94 -4.68
C ILE A 72 5.69 -13.48 -4.56
N THR A 73 5.27 -14.34 -5.46
CA THR A 73 3.88 -14.87 -5.56
C THR A 73 3.38 -15.39 -4.21
N ASN A 74 4.20 -16.14 -3.48
CA ASN A 74 3.86 -16.76 -2.20
C ASN A 74 4.32 -15.94 -0.98
N PHE A 75 4.85 -14.73 -1.18
CA PHE A 75 5.25 -13.89 -0.06
C PHE A 75 4.02 -13.32 0.63
N PRO A 76 3.91 -13.45 1.96
CA PRO A 76 2.88 -12.77 2.72
C PRO A 76 3.10 -11.24 2.71
N VAL A 77 2.05 -10.50 3.06
CA VAL A 77 2.04 -9.02 3.03
C VAL A 77 3.27 -8.41 3.71
N TYR A 78 3.62 -8.88 4.92
CA TYR A 78 4.75 -8.32 5.68
C TYR A 78 6.09 -8.50 4.97
N MET A 79 6.29 -9.60 4.26
CA MET A 79 7.51 -9.82 3.48
C MET A 79 7.56 -8.90 2.26
N ARG A 80 6.42 -8.69 1.58
CA ARG A 80 6.33 -7.74 0.46
C ARG A 80 6.59 -6.31 0.93
N ALA A 81 6.07 -5.94 2.10
CA ALA A 81 6.32 -4.63 2.71
C ALA A 81 7.82 -4.42 2.99
N ARG A 82 8.53 -5.41 3.51
CA ARG A 82 9.98 -5.36 3.72
C ARG A 82 10.80 -5.22 2.43
N HIS A 83 10.21 -5.60 1.30
CA HIS A 83 10.81 -5.41 -0.02
C HIS A 83 10.37 -4.10 -0.70
N GLY A 84 9.65 -3.23 0.01
CA GLY A 84 9.27 -1.91 -0.45
C GLY A 84 7.89 -1.80 -1.11
N ILE A 85 7.05 -2.85 -1.06
CA ILE A 85 5.68 -2.80 -1.57
C ILE A 85 4.75 -2.29 -0.48
N GLY A 86 4.32 -1.04 -0.59
CA GLY A 86 3.30 -0.44 0.27
C GLY A 86 1.88 -0.71 -0.23
N TYR A 87 0.92 -0.70 0.68
CA TYR A 87 -0.51 -0.79 0.36
C TYR A 87 -1.30 0.26 1.13
N LEU A 88 -2.02 1.09 0.40
CA LEU A 88 -2.97 2.03 0.99
C LEU A 88 -4.39 1.51 0.77
N ALA A 89 -5.05 1.09 1.85
CA ALA A 89 -6.41 0.55 1.80
C ALA A 89 -7.43 1.60 1.32
N GLN A 90 -8.54 1.13 0.74
CA GLN A 90 -9.66 1.98 0.35
C GLN A 90 -10.33 2.61 1.58
N GLU A 91 -10.44 1.85 2.67
CA GLU A 91 -10.91 2.35 3.95
C GLU A 91 -9.75 2.90 4.80
N ALA A 92 -10.04 3.90 5.61
CA ALA A 92 -9.03 4.51 6.47
C ALA A 92 -8.57 3.52 7.56
N SER A 93 -7.27 3.25 7.59
CA SER A 93 -6.63 2.34 8.55
C SER A 93 -6.04 3.11 9.73
N ILE A 94 -6.84 3.95 10.39
CA ILE A 94 -6.41 4.78 11.52
C ILE A 94 -7.05 4.33 12.83
N PHE A 95 -6.38 4.59 13.93
CA PHE A 95 -6.93 4.41 15.27
C PHE A 95 -7.84 5.59 15.62
N ARG A 96 -9.14 5.39 15.46
CA ARG A 96 -10.16 6.44 15.56
C ARG A 96 -10.17 7.19 16.91
N LYS A 97 -9.71 6.56 17.97
CA LYS A 97 -9.63 7.11 19.33
C LYS A 97 -8.26 7.70 19.70
N MET A 98 -7.33 7.71 18.78
CA MET A 98 -6.05 8.38 18.91
C MET A 98 -6.09 9.71 18.15
N THR A 99 -5.22 10.65 18.54
CA THR A 99 -5.06 11.91 17.80
C THR A 99 -4.33 11.66 16.48
N VAL A 100 -4.41 12.61 15.55
CA VAL A 100 -3.68 12.58 14.28
C VAL A 100 -2.17 12.37 14.54
N GLU A 101 -1.58 13.18 15.41
CA GLU A 101 -0.14 13.05 15.71
C GLU A 101 0.22 11.72 16.37
N ASP A 102 -0.66 11.15 17.20
CA ASP A 102 -0.38 9.87 17.85
C ASP A 102 -0.52 8.69 16.88
N ASN A 103 -1.43 8.77 15.91
CA ASN A 103 -1.50 7.79 14.81
C ASN A 103 -0.20 7.76 14.01
N ILE A 104 0.29 8.93 13.57
CA ILE A 104 1.55 9.04 12.80
C ILE A 104 2.74 8.58 13.66
N ARG A 105 2.79 9.02 14.94
CA ARG A 105 3.85 8.64 15.86
C ARG A 105 3.92 7.13 16.08
N ALA A 106 2.77 6.47 16.24
CA ALA A 106 2.71 5.02 16.43
C ALA A 106 3.36 4.26 15.26
N VAL A 107 3.16 4.72 14.02
CA VAL A 107 3.82 4.12 12.84
C VAL A 107 5.32 4.40 12.83
N LEU A 108 5.73 5.63 13.15
CA LEU A 108 7.16 5.99 13.21
C LEU A 108 7.91 5.18 14.28
N GLU A 109 7.32 4.97 15.45
CA GLU A 109 7.89 4.13 16.52
C GLU A 109 8.07 2.67 16.09
N MET A 110 7.23 2.16 15.19
CA MET A 110 7.35 0.81 14.65
C MET A 110 8.44 0.69 13.56
N THR A 111 8.80 1.79 12.91
CA THR A 111 9.69 1.78 11.74
C THR A 111 11.10 2.29 12.05
N ASP A 112 11.25 3.14 13.04
CA ASP A 112 12.53 3.73 13.42
C ASP A 112 12.64 3.86 14.94
N THR A 113 13.85 3.72 15.47
CA THR A 113 14.14 3.80 16.90
C THR A 113 14.74 5.13 17.34
N ASP A 114 15.13 6.01 16.40
CA ASP A 114 15.70 7.32 16.72
C ASP A 114 14.58 8.34 17.02
N ALA A 115 14.48 8.73 18.28
CA ALA A 115 13.46 9.69 18.74
C ALA A 115 13.61 11.08 18.12
N ALA A 116 14.82 11.52 17.79
CA ALA A 116 15.06 12.82 17.14
C ALA A 116 14.53 12.77 15.70
N TYR A 117 14.84 11.72 14.96
CA TYR A 117 14.32 11.48 13.62
C TYR A 117 12.79 11.37 13.60
N GLN A 118 12.19 10.59 14.53
CA GLN A 118 10.74 10.46 14.64
C GLN A 118 10.04 11.81 14.80
N LYS A 119 10.60 12.69 15.67
CA LYS A 119 10.05 14.02 15.90
C LYS A 119 10.12 14.92 14.66
N GLU A 120 11.27 14.94 14.00
CA GLU A 120 11.47 15.71 12.76
C GLU A 120 10.54 15.20 11.65
N LYS A 121 10.46 13.88 11.47
CA LYS A 121 9.62 13.26 10.46
C LYS A 121 8.14 13.52 10.72
N LEU A 122 7.68 13.46 11.98
CA LEU A 122 6.30 13.81 12.35
C LEU A 122 5.96 15.26 11.92
N GLU A 123 6.80 16.22 12.24
CA GLU A 123 6.54 17.63 11.87
C GLU A 123 6.58 17.82 10.34
N SER A 124 7.49 17.14 9.66
CA SER A 124 7.56 17.14 8.20
C SER A 124 6.27 16.60 7.57
N LEU A 125 5.77 15.48 8.03
CA LEU A 125 4.52 14.86 7.53
C LEU A 125 3.30 15.74 7.82
N LEU A 126 3.20 16.31 9.02
CA LEU A 126 2.11 17.25 9.36
C LEU A 126 2.09 18.47 8.44
N THR A 127 3.27 18.95 8.03
CA THR A 127 3.41 20.05 7.08
C THR A 127 3.02 19.62 5.67
N GLU A 128 3.60 18.54 5.18
CA GLU A 128 3.41 18.03 3.83
C GLU A 128 1.94 17.73 3.53
N PHE A 129 1.24 17.12 4.48
CA PHE A 129 -0.18 16.74 4.33
C PHE A 129 -1.16 17.81 4.86
N GLY A 130 -0.68 18.96 5.36
CA GLY A 130 -1.51 20.06 5.84
C GLY A 130 -2.35 19.70 7.06
N LEU A 131 -1.83 18.89 7.98
CA LEU A 131 -2.55 18.35 9.13
C LEU A 131 -2.32 19.12 10.44
N HIS A 132 -1.52 20.19 10.45
CA HIS A 132 -1.21 20.96 11.67
C HIS A 132 -2.44 21.43 12.43
N LYS A 133 -3.48 21.88 11.72
CA LYS A 133 -4.72 22.40 12.34
C LYS A 133 -5.52 21.32 13.08
N VAL A 134 -5.38 20.08 12.64
CA VAL A 134 -6.15 18.94 13.17
C VAL A 134 -5.27 17.96 13.98
N ARG A 135 -3.99 18.29 14.20
CA ARG A 135 -3.00 17.38 14.83
C ARG A 135 -3.45 16.79 16.17
N LYS A 136 -4.24 17.53 16.94
CA LYS A 136 -4.78 17.10 18.24
C LYS A 136 -6.20 16.53 18.16
N ASN A 137 -6.83 16.55 17.00
CA ASN A 137 -8.16 15.96 16.81
C ASN A 137 -8.05 14.44 16.81
N LEU A 138 -9.11 13.79 17.30
CA LEU A 138 -9.21 12.34 17.20
C LEU A 138 -9.55 11.92 15.77
N GLY A 139 -9.09 10.74 15.34
CA GLY A 139 -9.32 10.21 14.01
C GLY A 139 -10.80 10.11 13.62
N ASP A 140 -11.73 9.92 14.58
CA ASP A 140 -13.16 9.91 14.33
C ASP A 140 -13.77 11.31 14.09
N GLN A 141 -13.06 12.37 14.44
CA GLN A 141 -13.48 13.77 14.26
C GLN A 141 -13.05 14.35 12.92
N LEU A 142 -12.25 13.64 12.15
CA LEU A 142 -11.74 14.10 10.86
C LEU A 142 -12.76 13.95 9.74
N SER A 143 -12.74 14.89 8.80
CA SER A 143 -13.42 14.72 7.51
C SER A 143 -12.85 13.54 6.71
N GLY A 144 -13.58 13.03 5.72
CA GLY A 144 -13.10 11.94 4.88
C GLY A 144 -11.77 12.24 4.18
N GLY A 145 -11.57 13.47 3.74
CA GLY A 145 -10.32 13.92 3.10
C GLY A 145 -9.16 14.06 4.06
N GLU A 146 -9.38 14.55 5.29
CA GLU A 146 -8.35 14.62 6.33
C GLU A 146 -7.92 13.24 6.78
N ARG A 147 -8.89 12.34 7.00
CA ARG A 147 -8.67 10.95 7.38
C ARG A 147 -7.86 10.16 6.35
N ARG A 148 -7.98 10.52 5.07
CA ARG A 148 -7.21 9.90 3.99
C ARG A 148 -5.76 10.39 3.94
N ARG A 149 -5.48 11.58 4.45
CA ARG A 149 -4.13 12.17 4.50
C ARG A 149 -3.33 11.78 5.75
N GLU A 150 -4.02 11.40 6.82
CA GLU A 150 -3.42 10.86 8.04
C GLU A 150 -2.84 9.45 7.79
#